data_45cfbd010fa05c927b2dbf16c90e3759
#
_entry.id   45cfbd010fa05c927b2dbf16c90e3759
#
_cell.length_a   1.000
_cell.length_b   1.000
_cell.length_c   1.000
_cell.angle_alpha   90.00
_cell.angle_beta   90.00
_cell.angle_gamma   90.00
#
_symmetry.space_group_name_H-M   'P 1'
#
loop_
_entity.id
_entity.type
_entity.pdbx_description
1 polymer ?
#
loop_
_entity_poly.entity_id
_entity_poly.type
_entity_poly.pdbx_seq_one_letter_code
_entity_poly.pdbx_strand_id
1 'polypeptide(L)'
;MSKRSNHAGVYSISLCALLLSMMLIVGYVESMIPLNVGIPGIKLGMSNSVLIFAVYMLDIPTAFMLMSLKVVLSGILFAGPTTMMYGFAGGVLSLLCMALLSRIKGLSIPVVSIVGGVMHNVGQIGMSLLVLQVPPMSMLGYLGVLMCVGAVCGLLTGVCAKSVMAHLKHLSWPGAAKRGQSKPGVWIAALVLLTAIGLVCWKAAAPAATEPTDVTIVSDVPALEGLPMLPRGN
;
A
#
# COMPACT_ATOMS: atom_id res chain seq x y z
N MET A 1 -33.80 25.02 5.70
CA MET A 1 -32.32 24.87 5.79
C MET A 1 -31.82 23.43 5.69
N SER A 2 -32.66 22.38 5.83
CA SER A 2 -32.28 20.97 5.85
C SER A 2 -31.81 20.39 4.49
N LYS A 3 -32.41 20.74 3.35
CA LYS A 3 -32.09 20.17 2.03
C LYS A 3 -30.66 20.42 1.55
N ARG A 4 -30.06 21.57 1.83
CA ARG A 4 -28.69 21.92 1.38
C ARG A 4 -27.59 21.11 2.09
N SER A 5 -27.84 20.68 3.33
CA SER A 5 -26.91 19.85 4.10
C SER A 5 -26.84 18.41 3.57
N ASN A 6 -27.97 17.85 3.14
CA ASN A 6 -28.02 16.48 2.62
C ASN A 6 -27.31 16.33 1.26
N HIS A 7 -27.41 17.33 0.38
CA HIS A 7 -26.72 17.29 -0.92
C HIS A 7 -25.19 17.28 -0.78
N ALA A 8 -24.64 18.07 0.14
CA ALA A 8 -23.19 18.10 0.38
C ALA A 8 -22.66 16.75 0.91
N GLY A 9 -23.43 16.05 1.76
CA GLY A 9 -23.09 14.72 2.25
C GLY A 9 -23.11 13.66 1.14
N VAL A 10 -24.13 13.67 0.30
CA VAL A 10 -24.27 12.74 -0.83
C VAL A 10 -23.11 12.90 -1.82
N TYR A 11 -22.72 14.13 -2.15
CA TYR A 11 -21.59 14.38 -3.03
C TYR A 11 -20.27 13.84 -2.47
N SER A 12 -20.02 14.03 -1.18
CA SER A 12 -18.80 13.52 -0.54
C SER A 12 -18.75 11.99 -0.56
N ILE A 13 -19.87 11.33 -0.29
CA ILE A 13 -19.97 9.87 -0.32
C ILE A 13 -19.77 9.35 -1.75
N SER A 14 -20.42 9.97 -2.75
CA SER A 14 -20.28 9.58 -4.15
C SER A 14 -18.83 9.73 -4.64
N LEU A 15 -18.14 10.82 -4.24
CA LEU A 15 -16.73 11.01 -4.58
C LEU A 15 -15.86 9.96 -3.90
N CYS A 16 -16.08 9.67 -2.63
CA CYS A 16 -15.35 8.62 -1.92
C CYS A 16 -15.52 7.26 -2.60
N ALA A 17 -16.75 6.91 -2.99
CA ALA A 17 -17.03 5.67 -3.69
C ALA A 17 -16.33 5.61 -5.05
N LEU A 18 -16.38 6.70 -5.81
CA LEU A 18 -15.69 6.80 -7.10
C LEU A 18 -14.16 6.64 -6.94
N LEU A 19 -13.55 7.38 -6.02
CA LEU A 19 -12.10 7.30 -5.77
C LEU A 19 -11.70 5.90 -5.30
N LEU A 20 -12.46 5.29 -4.39
CA LEU A 20 -12.21 3.94 -3.91
C LEU A 20 -12.29 2.92 -5.07
N SER A 21 -13.32 3.03 -5.92
CA SER A 21 -13.47 2.15 -7.09
C SER A 21 -12.28 2.30 -8.05
N MET A 22 -11.84 3.53 -8.32
CA MET A 22 -10.65 3.77 -9.15
C MET A 22 -9.40 3.16 -8.53
N MET A 23 -9.20 3.32 -7.21
CA MET A 23 -8.06 2.73 -6.50
C MET A 23 -8.08 1.20 -6.58
N LEU A 24 -9.25 0.57 -6.47
CA LEU A 24 -9.39 -0.88 -6.56
C LEU A 24 -9.16 -1.40 -7.98
N ILE A 25 -9.73 -0.74 -8.99
CA ILE A 25 -9.52 -1.10 -10.41
C ILE A 25 -8.04 -0.99 -10.77
N VAL A 26 -7.40 0.14 -10.47
CA VAL A 26 -5.96 0.34 -10.74
C VAL A 26 -5.12 -0.67 -9.96
N GLY A 27 -5.49 -0.95 -8.70
CA GLY A 27 -4.81 -1.95 -7.87
C GLY A 27 -4.97 -3.38 -8.39
N TYR A 28 -6.12 -3.71 -8.97
CA TYR A 28 -6.36 -4.99 -9.62
C TYR A 28 -5.53 -5.12 -10.89
N VAL A 29 -5.56 -4.11 -11.78
CA VAL A 29 -4.72 -4.09 -13.00
C VAL A 29 -3.24 -4.22 -12.63
N GLU A 30 -2.80 -3.49 -11.61
CA GLU A 30 -1.44 -3.57 -11.09
C GLU A 30 -1.08 -4.99 -10.60
N SER A 31 -2.04 -5.70 -9.98
CA SER A 31 -1.82 -7.07 -9.52
C SER A 31 -1.69 -8.10 -10.64
N MET A 32 -2.15 -7.78 -11.85
CA MET A 32 -2.01 -8.62 -13.03
C MET A 32 -0.65 -8.48 -13.71
N ILE A 33 0.11 -7.44 -13.38
CA ILE A 33 1.46 -7.25 -13.92
C ILE A 33 2.44 -8.11 -13.11
N PRO A 34 3.05 -9.15 -13.71
CA PRO A 34 3.97 -10.02 -13.00
C PRO A 34 5.29 -9.29 -12.77
N LEU A 35 5.38 -8.54 -11.68
CA LEU A 35 6.62 -7.93 -11.25
C LEU A 35 7.45 -8.97 -10.52
N ASN A 36 8.36 -9.63 -11.25
CA ASN A 36 9.37 -10.52 -10.66
C ASN A 36 10.46 -9.70 -9.93
N VAL A 37 10.05 -8.88 -8.97
CA VAL A 37 10.95 -8.02 -8.19
C VAL A 37 11.57 -8.81 -7.01
N GLY A 38 11.48 -10.14 -7.04
CA GLY A 38 12.09 -11.01 -6.01
C GLY A 38 11.36 -11.03 -4.65
N ILE A 39 10.42 -10.12 -4.41
CA ILE A 39 9.65 -10.06 -3.17
C ILE A 39 8.16 -10.19 -3.50
N PRO A 40 7.50 -11.29 -3.10
CA PRO A 40 6.07 -11.44 -3.30
C PRO A 40 5.28 -10.38 -2.55
N GLY A 41 4.30 -9.76 -3.22
CA GLY A 41 3.38 -8.82 -2.58
C GLY A 41 3.78 -7.35 -2.67
N ILE A 42 4.96 -6.99 -3.15
CA ILE A 42 5.32 -5.61 -3.47
C ILE A 42 4.63 -5.20 -4.77
N LYS A 43 4.05 -3.98 -4.77
CA LYS A 43 3.34 -3.38 -5.91
C LYS A 43 3.97 -2.05 -6.30
N LEU A 44 3.77 -1.63 -7.54
CA LEU A 44 4.28 -0.33 -8.06
C LEU A 44 3.68 0.88 -7.33
N GLY A 45 2.51 0.73 -6.72
CA GLY A 45 1.84 1.79 -5.97
C GLY A 45 1.01 2.74 -6.84
N MET A 46 0.70 2.38 -8.09
CA MET A 46 -0.14 3.19 -8.99
C MET A 46 -1.50 3.50 -8.36
N SER A 47 -2.12 2.50 -7.75
CA SER A 47 -3.40 2.66 -7.05
C SER A 47 -3.33 3.61 -5.87
N ASN A 48 -2.17 3.73 -5.21
CA ASN A 48 -1.97 4.67 -4.12
C ASN A 48 -1.78 6.11 -4.62
N SER A 49 -1.33 6.27 -5.85
CA SER A 49 -1.18 7.60 -6.46
C SER A 49 -2.53 8.31 -6.65
N VAL A 50 -3.64 7.56 -6.77
CA VAL A 50 -4.99 8.15 -6.81
C VAL A 50 -5.35 8.86 -5.49
N LEU A 51 -4.66 8.52 -4.40
CA LEU A 51 -4.87 9.14 -3.08
C LEU A 51 -4.63 10.66 -3.08
N ILE A 52 -3.85 11.17 -4.04
CA ILE A 52 -3.62 12.61 -4.19
C ILE A 52 -4.93 13.39 -4.38
N PHE A 53 -5.90 12.81 -5.09
CA PHE A 53 -7.22 13.43 -5.26
C PHE A 53 -7.94 13.54 -3.91
N ALA A 54 -7.88 12.49 -3.09
CA ALA A 54 -8.49 12.51 -1.77
C ALA A 54 -7.84 13.56 -0.86
N VAL A 55 -6.51 13.71 -0.90
CA VAL A 55 -5.77 14.70 -0.11
C VAL A 55 -6.15 16.15 -0.50
N TYR A 56 -6.42 16.40 -1.78
CA TYR A 56 -6.73 17.77 -2.26
C TYR A 56 -8.23 18.06 -2.37
N MET A 57 -9.08 17.06 -2.60
CA MET A 57 -10.54 17.23 -2.79
C MET A 57 -11.35 16.96 -1.52
N LEU A 58 -10.82 16.13 -0.65
CA LEU A 58 -11.44 15.78 0.63
C LEU A 58 -10.58 16.31 1.78
N ASP A 59 -10.84 15.83 2.97
CA ASP A 59 -10.00 16.07 4.14
C ASP A 59 -9.05 14.89 4.39
N ILE A 60 -7.96 15.13 5.11
CA ILE A 60 -6.93 14.12 5.36
C ILE A 60 -7.49 12.88 6.10
N PRO A 61 -8.40 13.00 7.10
CA PRO A 61 -9.03 11.82 7.71
C PRO A 61 -9.82 10.96 6.73
N THR A 62 -10.55 11.57 5.81
CA THR A 62 -11.28 10.83 4.78
C THR A 62 -10.33 10.17 3.79
N ALA A 63 -9.25 10.85 3.39
CA ALA A 63 -8.20 10.26 2.56
C ALA A 63 -7.56 9.04 3.23
N PHE A 64 -7.33 9.12 4.54
CA PHE A 64 -6.80 8.02 5.33
C PHE A 64 -7.79 6.85 5.43
N MET A 65 -9.07 7.13 5.64
CA MET A 65 -10.12 6.11 5.65
C MET A 65 -10.22 5.41 4.29
N LEU A 66 -10.16 6.15 3.19
CA LEU A 66 -10.15 5.59 1.83
C LEU A 66 -8.93 4.71 1.58
N MET A 67 -7.75 5.15 2.00
CA MET A 67 -6.51 4.37 1.90
C MET A 67 -6.62 3.05 2.67
N SER A 68 -7.10 3.11 3.91
CA SER A 68 -7.27 1.92 4.75
C SER A 68 -8.29 0.95 4.15
N LEU A 69 -9.43 1.46 3.71
CA LEU A 69 -10.48 0.66 3.10
C LEU A 69 -10.02 0.01 1.79
N LYS A 70 -9.28 0.77 0.96
CA LYS A 70 -8.66 0.23 -0.26
C LYS A 70 -7.69 -0.90 0.04
N VAL A 71 -6.83 -0.77 1.05
CA VAL A 71 -5.86 -1.80 1.42
C VAL A 71 -6.56 -3.06 1.89
N VAL A 72 -7.55 -2.93 2.75
CA VAL A 72 -8.34 -4.07 3.25
C VAL A 72 -9.08 -4.77 2.12
N LEU A 73 -9.82 -4.02 1.31
CA LEU A 73 -10.60 -4.60 0.20
C LEU A 73 -9.68 -5.26 -0.84
N SER A 74 -8.59 -4.62 -1.22
CA SER A 74 -7.65 -5.22 -2.18
C SER A 74 -7.01 -6.49 -1.63
N GLY A 75 -6.70 -6.53 -0.33
CA GLY A 75 -6.14 -7.70 0.32
C GLY A 75 -7.09 -8.89 0.35
N ILE A 76 -8.36 -8.63 0.65
CA ILE A 76 -9.40 -9.68 0.69
C ILE A 76 -9.75 -10.16 -0.73
N LEU A 77 -9.86 -9.25 -1.70
CA LEU A 77 -10.35 -9.58 -3.03
C LEU A 77 -9.33 -10.26 -3.93
N PHE A 78 -8.04 -9.84 -3.88
CA PHE A 78 -7.04 -10.32 -4.85
C PHE A 78 -5.58 -10.29 -4.41
N ALA A 79 -5.23 -9.60 -3.34
CA ALA A 79 -3.81 -9.32 -3.06
C ALA A 79 -3.20 -10.17 -1.92
N GLY A 80 -4.02 -10.66 -1.01
CA GLY A 80 -3.60 -11.44 0.14
C GLY A 80 -3.05 -10.63 1.33
N PRO A 81 -2.87 -11.28 2.51
CA PRO A 81 -2.54 -10.62 3.77
C PRO A 81 -1.17 -9.91 3.77
N THR A 82 -0.16 -10.54 3.19
CA THR A 82 1.20 -9.99 3.11
C THR A 82 1.23 -8.66 2.35
N THR A 83 0.52 -8.62 1.21
CA THR A 83 0.37 -7.40 0.41
C THR A 83 -0.38 -6.31 1.17
N MET A 84 -1.34 -6.68 2.03
CA MET A 84 -2.03 -5.71 2.90
C MET A 84 -1.04 -5.01 3.83
N MET A 85 -0.15 -5.75 4.48
CA MET A 85 0.85 -5.17 5.40
C MET A 85 1.77 -4.18 4.68
N TYR A 86 2.31 -4.58 3.52
CA TYR A 86 3.19 -3.72 2.72
C TYR A 86 2.43 -2.50 2.18
N GLY A 87 1.25 -2.71 1.63
CA GLY A 87 0.41 -1.66 1.09
C GLY A 87 -0.03 -0.65 2.14
N PHE A 88 -0.24 -1.13 3.38
CA PHE A 88 -0.61 -0.31 4.50
C PHE A 88 0.55 0.59 4.95
N ALA A 89 1.73 0.02 5.22
CA ALA A 89 2.91 0.78 5.61
C ALA A 89 3.29 1.82 4.55
N GLY A 90 3.29 1.42 3.27
CA GLY A 90 3.50 2.33 2.15
C GLY A 90 2.44 3.42 2.06
N GLY A 91 1.17 3.07 2.23
CA GLY A 91 0.05 4.01 2.19
C GLY A 91 0.11 5.07 3.30
N VAL A 92 0.40 4.66 4.52
CA VAL A 92 0.56 5.58 5.67
C VAL A 92 1.71 6.55 5.43
N LEU A 93 2.88 6.05 5.05
CA LEU A 93 4.05 6.90 4.83
C LEU A 93 3.83 7.88 3.67
N SER A 94 3.24 7.41 2.57
CA SER A 94 2.84 8.22 1.43
C SER A 94 1.87 9.32 1.82
N LEU A 95 0.79 8.96 2.53
CA LEU A 95 -0.24 9.91 2.95
C LEU A 95 0.31 10.98 3.90
N LEU A 96 1.15 10.59 4.87
CA LEU A 96 1.79 11.53 5.78
C LEU A 96 2.64 12.54 5.02
N CYS A 97 3.49 12.09 4.10
CA CYS A 97 4.32 12.97 3.29
C CYS A 97 3.47 13.89 2.40
N MET A 98 2.46 13.36 1.71
CA MET A 98 1.56 14.18 0.90
C MET A 98 0.78 15.20 1.73
N ALA A 99 0.30 14.80 2.92
CA ALA A 99 -0.42 15.70 3.82
C ALA A 99 0.45 16.85 4.34
N LEU A 100 1.71 16.58 4.67
CA LEU A 100 2.68 17.59 5.10
C LEU A 100 3.03 18.53 3.94
N LEU A 101 3.42 17.98 2.79
CA LEU A 101 3.84 18.76 1.63
C LEU A 101 2.69 19.58 1.04
N SER A 102 1.46 19.06 1.08
CA SER A 102 0.29 19.80 0.58
C SER A 102 0.00 21.10 1.34
N ARG A 103 0.58 21.27 2.53
CA ARG A 103 0.47 22.50 3.34
C ARG A 103 1.48 23.58 2.95
N ILE A 104 2.54 23.21 2.23
CA ILE A 104 3.59 24.14 1.82
C ILE A 104 3.08 24.97 0.64
N LYS A 105 3.01 26.29 0.84
CA LYS A 105 2.61 27.21 -0.22
C LYS A 105 3.65 27.23 -1.34
N GLY A 106 3.19 27.12 -2.59
CA GLY A 106 4.06 27.12 -3.76
C GLY A 106 4.43 25.72 -4.30
N LEU A 107 4.19 24.64 -3.54
CA LEU A 107 4.44 23.29 -4.05
C LEU A 107 3.34 22.88 -5.04
N SER A 108 3.74 22.38 -6.21
CA SER A 108 2.78 21.93 -7.22
C SER A 108 2.22 20.55 -6.90
N ILE A 109 0.97 20.28 -7.29
CA ILE A 109 0.31 18.99 -7.08
C ILE A 109 1.13 17.80 -7.62
N PRO A 110 1.71 17.87 -8.85
CA PRO A 110 2.57 16.80 -9.35
C PRO A 110 3.77 16.49 -8.46
N VAL A 111 4.42 17.52 -7.90
CA VAL A 111 5.57 17.32 -7.01
C VAL A 111 5.16 16.57 -5.73
N VAL A 112 4.04 16.96 -5.12
CA VAL A 112 3.49 16.27 -3.94
C VAL A 112 3.15 14.81 -4.27
N SER A 113 2.60 14.57 -5.46
CA SER A 113 2.25 13.22 -5.94
C SER A 113 3.49 12.36 -6.19
N ILE A 114 4.55 12.91 -6.77
CA ILE A 114 5.84 12.21 -6.97
C ILE A 114 6.39 11.75 -5.62
N VAL A 115 6.48 12.65 -4.65
CA VAL A 115 6.96 12.31 -3.30
C VAL A 115 6.07 11.24 -2.67
N GLY A 116 4.75 11.35 -2.83
CA GLY A 116 3.81 10.33 -2.36
C GLY A 116 4.08 8.94 -2.96
N GLY A 117 4.31 8.85 -4.26
CA GLY A 117 4.63 7.59 -4.96
C GLY A 117 5.96 6.98 -4.49
N VAL A 118 7.00 7.81 -4.37
CA VAL A 118 8.31 7.37 -3.86
C VAL A 118 8.19 6.87 -2.41
N MET A 119 7.55 7.64 -1.53
CA MET A 119 7.40 7.27 -0.11
C MET A 119 6.52 6.05 0.10
N HIS A 120 5.56 5.80 -0.79
CA HIS A 120 4.80 4.56 -0.78
C HIS A 120 5.73 3.34 -0.94
N ASN A 121 6.62 3.36 -1.93
CA ASN A 121 7.55 2.27 -2.19
C ASN A 121 8.60 2.13 -1.08
N VAL A 122 9.07 3.25 -0.52
CA VAL A 122 9.95 3.22 0.67
C VAL A 122 9.27 2.54 1.85
N GLY A 123 8.00 2.86 2.12
CA GLY A 123 7.23 2.24 3.19
C GLY A 123 6.98 0.74 2.97
N GLN A 124 6.72 0.33 1.73
CA GLN A 124 6.57 -1.10 1.39
C GLN A 124 7.87 -1.88 1.65
N ILE A 125 9.01 -1.37 1.18
CA ILE A 125 10.31 -2.00 1.40
C ILE A 125 10.68 -1.98 2.88
N GLY A 126 10.46 -0.88 3.59
CA GLY A 126 10.69 -0.82 5.02
C GLY A 126 9.91 -1.90 5.77
N MET A 127 8.64 -2.11 5.43
CA MET A 127 7.82 -3.16 6.03
C MET A 127 8.29 -4.57 5.60
N SER A 128 8.71 -4.75 4.35
CA SER A 128 9.21 -6.05 3.89
C SER A 128 10.51 -6.46 4.59
N LEU A 129 11.40 -5.51 4.89
CA LEU A 129 12.62 -5.76 5.67
C LEU A 129 12.28 -6.25 7.09
N LEU A 130 11.27 -5.64 7.73
CA LEU A 130 10.83 -6.06 9.06
C LEU A 130 10.20 -7.45 9.06
N VAL A 131 9.41 -7.77 8.05
CA VAL A 131 8.68 -9.05 7.96
C VAL A 131 9.61 -10.20 7.53
N LEU A 132 10.46 -9.97 6.53
CA LEU A 132 11.32 -11.00 5.96
C LEU A 132 12.66 -11.14 6.71
N GLN A 133 12.99 -10.18 7.59
CA GLN A 133 14.23 -10.15 8.36
C GLN A 133 15.51 -10.34 7.51
N VAL A 134 15.47 -9.85 6.25
CA VAL A 134 16.62 -9.92 5.34
C VAL A 134 17.54 -8.70 5.51
N PRO A 135 18.82 -8.84 5.18
CA PRO A 135 19.77 -7.71 5.26
C PRO A 135 19.31 -6.55 4.36
N PRO A 136 19.36 -5.29 4.83
CA PRO A 136 18.94 -4.12 4.04
C PRO A 136 19.68 -4.01 2.69
N MET A 137 20.93 -4.42 2.63
CA MET A 137 21.75 -4.37 1.40
C MET A 137 21.18 -5.19 0.25
N SER A 138 20.51 -6.29 0.54
CA SER A 138 19.90 -7.15 -0.50
C SER A 138 18.72 -6.46 -1.22
N MET A 139 18.12 -5.45 -0.60
CA MET A 139 16.95 -4.75 -1.12
C MET A 139 17.23 -3.38 -1.73
N LEU A 140 18.47 -2.87 -1.61
CA LEU A 140 18.83 -1.54 -2.14
C LEU A 140 18.64 -1.42 -3.65
N GLY A 141 18.99 -2.46 -4.42
CA GLY A 141 18.78 -2.47 -5.87
C GLY A 141 17.30 -2.36 -6.26
N TYR A 142 16.44 -3.08 -5.53
CA TYR A 142 14.99 -3.02 -5.76
C TYR A 142 14.40 -1.66 -5.36
N LEU A 143 14.88 -1.09 -4.26
CA LEU A 143 14.44 0.23 -3.80
C LEU A 143 14.65 1.28 -4.88
N GLY A 144 15.82 1.31 -5.53
CA GLY A 144 16.13 2.27 -6.60
C GLY A 144 15.13 2.18 -7.76
N VAL A 145 14.86 0.96 -8.25
CA VAL A 145 13.90 0.72 -9.33
C VAL A 145 12.48 1.14 -8.91
N LEU A 146 12.04 0.73 -7.73
CA LEU A 146 10.71 1.07 -7.24
C LEU A 146 10.55 2.58 -7.01
N MET A 147 11.58 3.27 -6.54
CA MET A 147 11.55 4.73 -6.38
C MET A 147 11.38 5.43 -7.74
N CYS A 148 12.10 5.00 -8.77
CA CYS A 148 11.95 5.53 -10.13
C CYS A 148 10.53 5.30 -10.66
N VAL A 149 10.01 4.08 -10.54
CA VAL A 149 8.65 3.75 -10.98
C VAL A 149 7.61 4.55 -10.17
N GLY A 150 7.77 4.64 -8.86
CA GLY A 150 6.90 5.43 -7.98
C GLY A 150 6.90 6.92 -8.35
N ALA A 151 8.06 7.47 -8.72
CA ALA A 151 8.17 8.85 -9.20
C ALA A 151 7.43 9.07 -10.52
N VAL A 152 7.58 8.16 -11.49
CA VAL A 152 6.89 8.23 -12.80
C VAL A 152 5.38 8.11 -12.61
N CYS A 153 4.92 7.12 -11.86
CA CYS A 153 3.49 6.93 -11.57
C CYS A 153 2.92 8.14 -10.81
N GLY A 154 3.66 8.66 -9.83
CA GLY A 154 3.30 9.86 -9.09
C GLY A 154 3.22 11.11 -9.97
N LEU A 155 4.14 11.26 -10.93
CA LEU A 155 4.10 12.35 -11.90
C LEU A 155 2.85 12.28 -12.78
N LEU A 156 2.59 11.12 -13.38
CA LEU A 156 1.43 10.92 -14.26
C LEU A 156 0.12 11.23 -13.54
N THR A 157 -0.08 10.63 -12.36
CA THR A 157 -1.28 10.87 -11.55
C THR A 157 -1.37 12.29 -11.01
N GLY A 158 -0.24 12.90 -10.66
CA GLY A 158 -0.20 14.29 -10.21
C GLY A 158 -0.57 15.28 -11.30
N VAL A 159 -0.14 15.04 -12.54
CA VAL A 159 -0.53 15.85 -13.72
C VAL A 159 -2.02 15.66 -14.01
N CYS A 160 -2.52 14.41 -14.01
CA CYS A 160 -3.96 14.12 -14.16
C CYS A 160 -4.77 14.81 -13.05
N ALA A 161 -4.34 14.72 -11.80
CA ALA A 161 -5.00 15.36 -10.67
C ALA A 161 -5.05 16.88 -10.82
N LYS A 162 -3.95 17.50 -11.23
CA LYS A 162 -3.91 18.95 -11.49
C LYS A 162 -4.90 19.35 -12.58
N SER A 163 -4.96 18.61 -13.69
CA SER A 163 -5.86 18.87 -14.81
C SER A 163 -7.33 18.71 -14.42
N VAL A 164 -7.68 17.61 -13.74
CA VAL A 164 -9.05 17.35 -13.26
C VAL A 164 -9.48 18.43 -12.26
N MET A 165 -8.62 18.77 -11.30
CA MET A 165 -8.94 19.80 -10.30
C MET A 165 -9.08 21.20 -10.93
N ALA A 166 -8.34 21.49 -12.00
CA ALA A 166 -8.50 22.75 -12.73
C ALA A 166 -9.88 22.84 -13.38
N HIS A 167 -10.37 21.76 -13.98
CA HIS A 167 -11.71 21.68 -14.57
C HIS A 167 -12.82 21.75 -13.52
N LEU A 168 -12.63 21.05 -12.38
CA LEU A 168 -13.64 21.04 -11.30
C LEU A 168 -13.77 22.38 -10.57
N LYS A 169 -12.76 23.27 -10.61
CA LYS A 169 -12.87 24.62 -10.05
C LYS A 169 -13.98 25.46 -10.72
N HIS A 170 -14.25 25.21 -11.98
CA HIS A 170 -15.34 25.89 -12.70
C HIS A 170 -16.75 25.40 -12.30
N LEU A 171 -16.86 24.24 -11.66
CA LEU A 171 -18.11 23.58 -11.26
C LEU A 171 -18.56 23.90 -9.83
N SER A 172 -18.06 24.99 -9.20
CA SER A 172 -18.43 25.41 -7.83
C SER A 172 -18.55 24.23 -6.85
N TRP A 173 -17.46 23.47 -6.69
CA TRP A 173 -17.43 22.27 -5.85
C TRP A 173 -17.69 22.61 -4.38
N PRO A 174 -18.73 22.02 -3.73
CA PRO A 174 -19.08 22.33 -2.34
C PRO A 174 -18.04 21.91 -1.30
N GLY A 175 -17.15 20.98 -1.65
CA GLY A 175 -16.10 20.45 -0.77
C GLY A 175 -14.85 21.34 -0.63
N ALA A 176 -14.62 22.24 -1.58
CA ALA A 176 -13.45 23.14 -1.55
C ALA A 176 -13.44 24.12 -0.35
N ALA A 177 -14.60 24.36 0.25
CA ALA A 177 -14.76 25.30 1.38
C ALA A 177 -14.49 24.69 2.76
N LYS A 178 -14.32 23.36 2.89
CA LYS A 178 -14.17 22.69 4.19
C LYS A 178 -12.76 22.24 4.54
N ARG A 179 -11.76 22.82 3.95
CA ARG A 179 -10.36 22.55 4.30
C ARG A 179 -10.07 23.13 5.69
N GLY A 180 -10.24 22.32 6.76
CA GLY A 180 -9.78 22.74 8.08
C GLY A 180 -10.50 22.28 9.33
N GLN A 181 -11.61 21.55 9.24
CA GLN A 181 -12.32 21.09 10.44
C GLN A 181 -12.51 19.58 10.49
N SER A 182 -11.42 18.82 10.63
CA SER A 182 -11.54 17.42 11.04
C SER A 182 -11.66 17.36 12.57
N LYS A 183 -12.73 16.73 13.05
CA LYS A 183 -12.91 16.50 14.50
C LYS A 183 -11.79 15.53 14.97
N PRO A 184 -11.07 15.86 16.06
CA PRO A 184 -9.95 15.02 16.55
C PRO A 184 -10.34 13.56 16.80
N GLY A 185 -11.59 13.28 17.15
CA GLY A 185 -12.10 11.92 17.34
C GLY A 185 -12.04 11.02 16.10
N VAL A 186 -12.11 11.58 14.89
CA VAL A 186 -11.96 10.82 13.65
C VAL A 186 -10.54 10.29 13.48
N TRP A 187 -9.54 11.06 13.88
CA TRP A 187 -8.14 10.64 13.88
C TRP A 187 -7.86 9.50 14.86
N ILE A 188 -8.43 9.60 16.06
CA ILE A 188 -8.30 8.56 17.10
C ILE A 188 -8.97 7.28 16.62
N ALA A 189 -10.20 7.34 16.11
CA ALA A 189 -10.91 6.18 15.56
C ALA A 189 -10.15 5.54 14.38
N ALA A 190 -9.60 6.36 13.48
CA ALA A 190 -8.78 5.89 12.38
C ALA A 190 -7.51 5.20 12.87
N LEU A 191 -6.82 5.76 13.86
CA LEU A 191 -5.59 5.20 14.45
C LEU A 191 -5.87 3.88 15.18
N VAL A 192 -6.99 3.80 15.93
CA VAL A 192 -7.42 2.57 16.61
C VAL A 192 -7.80 1.47 15.60
N LEU A 193 -8.54 1.82 14.54
CA LEU A 193 -8.86 0.87 13.48
C LEU A 193 -7.59 0.33 12.81
N LEU A 194 -6.60 1.16 12.65
CA LEU A 194 -5.32 0.82 12.05
C LEU A 194 -4.48 -0.13 12.89
N THR A 195 -4.35 0.16 14.17
CA THR A 195 -3.63 -0.73 15.09
C THR A 195 -4.32 -2.07 15.16
N ALA A 196 -5.67 -2.11 15.16
CA ALA A 196 -6.43 -3.35 15.13
C ALA A 196 -6.20 -4.15 13.84
N ILE A 197 -6.27 -3.50 12.66
CA ILE A 197 -6.01 -4.15 11.37
C ILE A 197 -4.55 -4.63 11.29
N GLY A 198 -3.58 -3.80 11.71
CA GLY A 198 -2.18 -4.17 11.76
C GLY A 198 -1.91 -5.40 12.63
N LEU A 199 -2.54 -5.47 13.81
CA LEU A 199 -2.44 -6.61 14.71
C LEU A 199 -3.09 -7.88 14.14
N VAL A 200 -4.25 -7.76 13.48
CA VAL A 200 -4.91 -8.89 12.81
C VAL A 200 -4.06 -9.40 11.65
N CYS A 201 -3.53 -8.50 10.82
CA CYS A 201 -2.63 -8.88 9.72
C CYS A 201 -1.32 -9.49 10.24
N TRP A 202 -0.74 -8.96 11.31
CA TRP A 202 0.44 -9.52 11.95
C TRP A 202 0.20 -10.95 12.44
N LYS A 203 -0.93 -11.20 13.14
CA LYS A 203 -1.31 -12.56 13.58
C LYS A 203 -1.56 -13.51 12.40
N ALA A 204 -2.17 -13.03 11.32
CA ALA A 204 -2.44 -13.83 10.14
C ALA A 204 -1.19 -14.13 9.30
N ALA A 205 -0.17 -13.28 9.35
CA ALA A 205 1.08 -13.43 8.64
C ALA A 205 2.21 -14.05 9.50
N ALA A 206 2.03 -14.15 10.83
CA ALA A 206 2.97 -14.86 11.68
C ALA A 206 3.01 -16.33 11.22
N PRO A 207 4.20 -16.87 10.85
CA PRO A 207 4.31 -18.28 10.54
C PRO A 207 3.78 -19.04 11.74
N ALA A 208 2.88 -20.01 11.50
CA ALA A 208 2.51 -20.98 12.52
C ALA A 208 3.84 -21.46 13.11
N ALA A 209 4.02 -21.29 14.42
CA ALA A 209 5.21 -21.80 15.09
C ALA A 209 5.35 -23.24 14.64
N THR A 210 6.30 -23.50 13.77
CA THR A 210 6.65 -24.88 13.41
C THR A 210 7.12 -25.47 14.72
N GLU A 211 6.29 -26.30 15.32
CA GLU A 211 6.78 -27.22 16.35
C GLU A 211 8.07 -27.83 15.77
N PRO A 212 9.14 -27.87 16.55
CA PRO A 212 10.34 -28.53 16.10
C PRO A 212 9.88 -29.95 15.72
N THR A 213 9.84 -30.22 14.42
CA THR A 213 9.71 -31.57 13.91
C THR A 213 10.90 -32.28 14.53
N ASP A 214 10.62 -33.08 15.53
CA ASP A 214 11.55 -34.04 16.08
C ASP A 214 12.04 -34.85 14.89
N VAL A 215 13.19 -34.48 14.36
CA VAL A 215 13.89 -35.25 13.33
C VAL A 215 14.42 -36.44 14.10
N THR A 216 13.54 -37.43 14.31
CA THR A 216 13.99 -38.78 14.62
C THR A 216 14.87 -39.16 13.46
N ILE A 217 16.18 -39.09 13.69
CA ILE A 217 17.19 -39.66 12.83
C ILE A 217 16.84 -41.12 12.81
N VAL A 218 16.23 -41.58 11.72
CA VAL A 218 16.01 -42.99 11.44
C VAL A 218 17.41 -43.56 11.30
N SER A 219 17.90 -44.18 12.38
CA SER A 219 19.19 -44.91 12.45
C SER A 219 19.15 -46.27 11.76
N ASP A 220 18.14 -46.51 10.91
CA ASP A 220 18.05 -47.72 10.14
C ASP A 220 18.56 -47.51 8.71
N VAL A 221 19.87 -47.25 8.60
CA VAL A 221 20.58 -47.57 7.37
C VAL A 221 20.94 -49.07 7.46
N PRO A 222 20.29 -49.96 6.69
CA PRO A 222 20.74 -51.34 6.66
C PRO A 222 22.16 -51.37 6.14
N ALA A 223 23.04 -52.03 6.92
CA ALA A 223 24.40 -52.26 6.53
C ALA A 223 24.46 -52.89 5.13
N LEU A 224 25.19 -52.22 4.23
CA LEU A 224 25.47 -52.72 2.88
C LEU A 224 26.45 -53.89 2.96
N GLU A 225 26.05 -55.00 3.62
CA GLU A 225 26.72 -56.27 3.53
C GLU A 225 26.19 -57.00 2.30
N GLY A 226 26.98 -56.98 1.22
CA GLY A 226 26.67 -57.80 0.05
C GLY A 226 26.98 -57.22 -1.32
N LEU A 227 27.79 -56.17 -1.43
CA LEU A 227 28.26 -55.72 -2.75
C LEU A 227 29.44 -56.61 -3.22
N PRO A 228 29.29 -57.35 -4.35
CA PRO A 228 30.41 -58.13 -4.90
C PRO A 228 31.53 -57.21 -5.35
N MET A 229 32.77 -57.54 -4.96
CA MET A 229 34.00 -56.86 -5.38
C MET A 229 34.13 -56.92 -6.90
N LEU A 230 34.19 -55.74 -7.52
CA LEU A 230 34.54 -55.66 -8.94
C LEU A 230 35.99 -56.14 -9.16
N PRO A 231 36.26 -56.97 -10.19
CA PRO A 231 37.60 -57.44 -10.49
C PRO A 231 38.48 -56.31 -10.94
N ARG A 232 39.67 -56.20 -10.35
CA ARG A 232 40.74 -55.29 -10.82
C ARG A 232 41.19 -55.78 -12.18
N GLY A 233 40.94 -55.00 -13.22
CA GLY A 233 41.53 -55.20 -14.53
C GLY A 233 43.03 -54.94 -14.51
N ASN A 234 43.77 -55.83 -15.12
CA ASN A 234 45.19 -55.68 -15.46
C ASN A 234 45.41 -54.57 -16.50
#